data_019baf3421c8a803888c6d8227b0684b
#
_entry.id   019baf3421c8a803888c6d8227b0684b
#
_cell.length_a   1.000
_cell.length_b   1.000
_cell.length_c   1.000
_cell.angle_alpha   90.00
_cell.angle_beta   90.00
_cell.angle_gamma   90.00
#
_symmetry.space_group_name_H-M   'P 1'
#
loop_
_entity.id
_entity.type
_entity.pdbx_description
1 polymer ?
#
loop_
_entity_poly.entity_id
_entity_poly.type
_entity_poly.pdbx_seq_one_letter_code
_entity_poly.pdbx_strand_id
1 'polypeptide(L)'
;MGLVQDKVCLVTGGASNPGLGHAIAHKFASEGATVIVTDMDADGAARTAAEIIAAGGKAVSWRQDVTSDAEWDTTMAKIKADFGRLDALVNNAGMVILKPIEEFTLEDYNKQMLVNMTSVFLGTQRAIALMRENGTKGSIINMSSVAALVGVYAVSAYAASKGGVLGFTKAIAAETAKQGIRCNTIHPGMIAT
;
A
#
# COMPACT_ATOMS: atom_id res chain seq x y z
N MET A 1 -22.38 1.04 12.66
CA MET A 1 -21.08 1.70 12.82
C MET A 1 -20.09 0.88 12.00
N GLY A 2 -19.42 1.50 11.03
CA GLY A 2 -18.49 0.81 10.15
C GLY A 2 -17.21 0.36 10.87
N LEU A 3 -16.52 -0.65 10.32
CA LEU A 3 -15.29 -1.22 10.91
C LEU A 3 -14.14 -0.21 11.04
N VAL A 4 -14.10 0.80 10.18
CA VAL A 4 -13.07 1.85 10.15
C VAL A 4 -13.69 3.25 10.24
N GLN A 5 -14.80 3.35 10.97
CA GLN A 5 -15.51 4.61 11.17
C GLN A 5 -14.57 5.69 11.72
N ASP A 6 -14.56 6.86 11.05
CA ASP A 6 -13.75 8.05 11.38
C ASP A 6 -12.22 7.81 11.39
N LYS A 7 -11.75 6.77 10.69
CA LYS A 7 -10.33 6.48 10.49
C LYS A 7 -9.80 7.17 9.24
N VAL A 8 -8.53 7.56 9.27
CA VAL A 8 -7.79 8.09 8.11
C VAL A 8 -6.95 6.95 7.54
N CYS A 9 -7.24 6.56 6.29
CA CYS A 9 -6.64 5.41 5.63
C CYS A 9 -5.95 5.83 4.33
N LEU A 10 -4.66 5.52 4.19
CA LEU A 10 -3.89 5.69 2.95
C LEU A 10 -3.86 4.38 2.17
N VAL A 11 -4.23 4.43 0.89
CA VAL A 11 -4.14 3.30 -0.06
C VAL A 11 -3.29 3.73 -1.25
N THR A 12 -2.16 3.06 -1.47
CA THR A 12 -1.30 3.30 -2.62
C THR A 12 -1.67 2.39 -3.81
N GLY A 13 -1.46 2.86 -5.03
CA GLY A 13 -1.81 2.09 -6.24
C GLY A 13 -3.32 1.94 -6.42
N GLY A 14 -4.06 3.03 -6.23
CA GLY A 14 -5.52 3.02 -6.24
C GLY A 14 -6.18 3.49 -7.54
N ALA A 15 -5.41 3.69 -8.61
CA ALA A 15 -5.94 4.24 -9.87
C ALA A 15 -6.61 3.21 -10.79
N SER A 16 -6.17 1.94 -10.75
CA SER A 16 -6.67 0.90 -11.66
C SER A 16 -8.09 0.45 -11.29
N ASN A 17 -9.01 0.50 -12.26
CA ASN A 17 -10.38 -0.02 -12.14
C ASN A 17 -10.66 -0.95 -13.35
N PRO A 18 -10.86 -2.27 -13.14
CA PRO A 18 -10.80 -2.96 -11.85
C PRO A 18 -9.37 -3.04 -11.27
N GLY A 19 -9.27 -3.08 -9.93
CA GLY A 19 -7.99 -3.21 -9.22
C GLY A 19 -8.17 -3.35 -7.71
N LEU A 20 -7.19 -4.01 -7.07
CA LEU A 20 -7.24 -4.24 -5.62
C LEU A 20 -7.24 -2.93 -4.84
N GLY A 21 -6.37 -1.97 -5.22
CA GLY A 21 -6.31 -0.67 -4.54
C GLY A 21 -7.61 0.11 -4.63
N HIS A 22 -8.26 0.13 -5.80
CA HIS A 22 -9.57 0.71 -6.01
C HIS A 22 -10.63 0.04 -5.09
N ALA A 23 -10.72 -1.30 -5.12
CA ALA A 23 -11.69 -2.04 -4.32
C ALA A 23 -11.48 -1.82 -2.80
N ILE A 24 -10.22 -1.79 -2.34
CA ILE A 24 -9.88 -1.52 -0.94
C ILE A 24 -10.28 -0.09 -0.54
N ALA A 25 -10.00 0.90 -1.40
CA ALA A 25 -10.37 2.29 -1.14
C ALA A 25 -11.90 2.45 -1.00
N HIS A 26 -12.67 1.87 -1.92
CA HIS A 26 -14.13 1.85 -1.85
C HIS A 26 -14.65 1.16 -0.59
N LYS A 27 -14.06 0.00 -0.24
CA LYS A 27 -14.48 -0.73 0.96
C LYS A 27 -14.20 0.06 2.23
N PHE A 28 -13.03 0.68 2.36
CA PHE A 28 -12.72 1.52 3.52
C PHE A 28 -13.68 2.71 3.63
N ALA A 29 -13.98 3.38 2.52
CA ALA A 29 -14.93 4.49 2.52
C ALA A 29 -16.34 4.04 2.93
N SER A 30 -16.83 2.90 2.42
CA SER A 30 -18.13 2.34 2.78
C SER A 30 -18.23 1.93 4.25
N GLU A 31 -17.09 1.67 4.91
CA GLU A 31 -16.99 1.38 6.34
C GLU A 31 -16.70 2.64 7.19
N GLY A 32 -16.83 3.83 6.60
CA GLY A 32 -16.81 5.11 7.29
C GLY A 32 -15.45 5.78 7.43
N ALA A 33 -14.43 5.31 6.72
CA ALA A 33 -13.12 5.95 6.70
C ALA A 33 -13.09 7.21 5.82
N THR A 34 -12.17 8.11 6.12
CA THR A 34 -11.65 9.08 5.15
C THR A 34 -10.48 8.41 4.43
N VAL A 35 -10.59 8.24 3.11
CA VAL A 35 -9.62 7.51 2.31
C VAL A 35 -8.75 8.46 1.51
N ILE A 36 -7.44 8.27 1.60
CA ILE A 36 -6.45 8.94 0.77
C ILE A 36 -6.01 7.93 -0.28
N VAL A 37 -6.30 8.22 -1.54
CA VAL A 37 -5.93 7.37 -2.68
C VAL A 37 -4.72 7.97 -3.35
N THR A 38 -3.62 7.21 -3.46
CA THR A 38 -2.43 7.68 -4.18
C THR A 38 -2.06 6.74 -5.31
N ASP A 39 -1.54 7.31 -6.38
CA ASP A 39 -1.03 6.59 -7.54
C ASP A 39 -0.06 7.47 -8.35
N MET A 40 0.77 6.89 -9.20
CA MET A 40 1.52 7.62 -10.25
C MET A 40 0.57 8.19 -11.31
N ASP A 41 -0.51 7.47 -11.63
CA ASP A 41 -1.65 7.96 -12.44
C ASP A 41 -2.55 8.85 -11.58
N ALA A 42 -2.28 10.14 -11.60
CA ALA A 42 -3.05 11.15 -10.85
C ALA A 42 -4.53 11.16 -11.24
N ASP A 43 -4.83 11.02 -12.54
CA ASP A 43 -6.19 11.05 -13.06
C ASP A 43 -6.97 9.81 -12.64
N GLY A 44 -6.33 8.63 -12.65
CA GLY A 44 -6.91 7.38 -12.14
C GLY A 44 -7.23 7.46 -10.65
N ALA A 45 -6.29 7.96 -9.87
CA ALA A 45 -6.52 8.18 -8.43
C ALA A 45 -7.67 9.16 -8.17
N ALA A 46 -7.74 10.25 -8.98
CA ALA A 46 -8.82 11.23 -8.89
C ALA A 46 -10.19 10.63 -9.26
N ARG A 47 -10.26 9.77 -10.28
CA ARG A 47 -11.50 9.03 -10.63
C ARG A 47 -11.96 8.18 -9.47
N THR A 48 -11.07 7.37 -8.87
CA THR A 48 -11.40 6.54 -7.70
C THR A 48 -11.95 7.38 -6.53
N ALA A 49 -11.30 8.51 -6.22
CA ALA A 49 -11.78 9.40 -5.16
C ALA A 49 -13.15 10.01 -5.48
N ALA A 50 -13.38 10.43 -6.73
CA ALA A 50 -14.65 10.97 -7.19
C ALA A 50 -15.80 9.95 -7.09
N GLU A 51 -15.54 8.69 -7.48
CA GLU A 51 -16.51 7.60 -7.36
C GLU A 51 -16.89 7.34 -5.89
N ILE A 52 -15.91 7.35 -4.98
CA ILE A 52 -16.15 7.22 -3.54
C ILE A 52 -17.02 8.36 -3.02
N ILE A 53 -16.73 9.60 -3.42
CA ILE A 53 -17.50 10.79 -3.00
C ILE A 53 -18.92 10.72 -3.56
N ALA A 54 -19.09 10.31 -4.82
CA ALA A 54 -20.40 10.14 -5.45
C ALA A 54 -21.25 9.06 -4.73
N ALA A 55 -20.61 8.05 -4.15
CA ALA A 55 -21.25 7.03 -3.33
C ALA A 55 -21.52 7.47 -1.87
N GLY A 56 -21.27 8.75 -1.52
CA GLY A 56 -21.48 9.30 -0.18
C GLY A 56 -20.32 9.06 0.81
N GLY A 57 -19.20 8.54 0.36
CA GLY A 57 -17.98 8.35 1.15
C GLY A 57 -17.10 9.62 1.23
N LYS A 58 -16.01 9.51 1.96
CA LYS A 58 -15.00 10.57 2.09
C LYS A 58 -13.69 10.13 1.47
N ALA A 59 -13.20 10.83 0.45
CA ALA A 59 -11.92 10.53 -0.17
C ALA A 59 -11.21 11.79 -0.67
N VAL A 60 -9.89 11.71 -0.74
CA VAL A 60 -9.02 12.64 -1.47
C VAL A 60 -8.04 11.81 -2.30
N SER A 61 -7.49 12.41 -3.35
CA SER A 61 -6.49 11.76 -4.19
C SER A 61 -5.25 12.62 -4.36
N TRP A 62 -4.08 12.00 -4.42
CA TRP A 62 -2.83 12.69 -4.73
C TRP A 62 -1.99 11.84 -5.67
N ARG A 63 -1.22 12.52 -6.55
CA ARG A 63 -0.16 11.84 -7.28
C ARG A 63 0.95 11.44 -6.33
N GLN A 64 1.43 10.20 -6.43
CA GLN A 64 2.58 9.72 -5.67
C GLN A 64 3.34 8.63 -6.44
N ASP A 65 4.64 8.81 -6.59
CA ASP A 65 5.56 7.73 -6.92
C ASP A 65 6.06 7.09 -5.62
N VAL A 66 5.60 5.87 -5.34
CA VAL A 66 5.96 5.14 -4.12
C VAL A 66 7.44 4.74 -4.06
N THR A 67 8.18 4.86 -5.16
CA THR A 67 9.62 4.61 -5.20
C THR A 67 10.46 5.82 -4.78
N SER A 68 9.82 6.99 -4.68
CA SER A 68 10.47 8.25 -4.31
C SER A 68 10.42 8.48 -2.80
N ASP A 69 11.58 8.53 -2.18
CA ASP A 69 11.75 8.85 -0.75
C ASP A 69 11.14 10.21 -0.39
N ALA A 70 11.44 11.24 -1.20
CA ALA A 70 10.93 12.59 -1.00
C ALA A 70 9.40 12.71 -1.16
N GLU A 71 8.80 11.91 -2.05
CA GLU A 71 7.34 11.91 -2.21
C GLU A 71 6.63 11.26 -1.03
N TRP A 72 7.24 10.28 -0.37
CA TRP A 72 6.75 9.75 0.90
C TRP A 72 6.77 10.80 2.01
N ASP A 73 7.87 11.57 2.15
CA ASP A 73 7.94 12.65 3.14
C ASP A 73 6.86 13.71 2.88
N THR A 74 6.66 14.10 1.62
CA THR A 74 5.61 15.05 1.21
C THR A 74 4.21 14.51 1.52
N THR A 75 3.95 13.23 1.21
CA THR A 75 2.67 12.58 1.46
C THR A 75 2.34 12.55 2.94
N MET A 76 3.30 12.15 3.79
CA MET A 76 3.08 12.10 5.25
C MET A 76 2.92 13.48 5.87
N ALA A 77 3.69 14.47 5.41
CA ALA A 77 3.53 15.86 5.84
C ALA A 77 2.13 16.39 5.52
N LYS A 78 1.62 16.08 4.32
CA LYS A 78 0.28 16.46 3.90
C LYS A 78 -0.82 15.74 4.71
N ILE A 79 -0.67 14.43 4.98
CA ILE A 79 -1.58 13.70 5.86
C ILE A 79 -1.63 14.34 7.26
N LYS A 80 -0.46 14.69 7.80
CA LYS A 80 -0.37 15.34 9.10
C LYS A 80 -1.06 16.72 9.11
N ALA A 81 -0.86 17.53 8.08
CA ALA A 81 -1.44 18.86 7.96
C ALA A 81 -2.97 18.83 7.80
N ASP A 82 -3.47 17.95 6.91
CA ASP A 82 -4.87 17.93 6.51
C ASP A 82 -5.77 17.14 7.50
N PHE A 83 -5.21 16.09 8.13
CA PHE A 83 -5.98 15.15 8.96
C PHE A 83 -5.46 14.96 10.38
N GLY A 84 -4.24 15.38 10.68
CA GLY A 84 -3.62 15.27 12.01
C GLY A 84 -3.25 13.85 12.43
N ARG A 85 -3.61 12.81 11.65
CA ARG A 85 -3.39 11.39 12.00
C ARG A 85 -3.36 10.47 10.78
N LEU A 86 -2.78 9.28 10.96
CA LEU A 86 -2.91 8.16 10.04
C LEU A 86 -3.26 6.90 10.85
N ASP A 87 -4.38 6.25 10.53
CA ASP A 87 -4.85 5.05 11.23
C ASP A 87 -4.52 3.76 10.48
N ALA A 88 -4.53 3.81 9.14
CA ALA A 88 -4.17 2.66 8.33
C ALA A 88 -3.36 3.06 7.09
N LEU A 89 -2.36 2.22 6.77
CA LEU A 89 -1.64 2.25 5.51
C LEU A 89 -1.83 0.93 4.79
N VAL A 90 -2.21 0.99 3.50
CA VAL A 90 -2.17 -0.16 2.60
C VAL A 90 -1.10 0.09 1.53
N ASN A 91 0.04 -0.57 1.67
CA ASN A 91 1.06 -0.63 0.65
C ASN A 91 0.61 -1.61 -0.44
N ASN A 92 -0.24 -1.13 -1.36
CA ASN A 92 -0.82 -1.94 -2.43
C ASN A 92 -0.11 -1.73 -3.77
N ALA A 93 0.46 -0.56 -4.03
CA ALA A 93 1.20 -0.31 -5.26
C ALA A 93 2.23 -1.41 -5.53
N GLY A 94 2.29 -1.88 -6.76
CA GLY A 94 3.18 -2.96 -7.15
C GLY A 94 3.12 -3.24 -8.63
N MET A 95 4.08 -4.02 -9.10
CA MET A 95 4.17 -4.46 -10.49
C MET A 95 4.69 -5.89 -10.58
N VAL A 96 4.48 -6.51 -11.73
CA VAL A 96 5.08 -7.80 -12.06
C VAL A 96 5.75 -7.73 -13.42
N ILE A 97 6.97 -8.27 -13.51
CA ILE A 97 7.65 -8.59 -14.76
C ILE A 97 7.65 -10.11 -14.85
N LEU A 98 7.08 -10.63 -15.93
CA LEU A 98 6.93 -12.06 -16.19
C LEU A 98 7.99 -12.48 -17.21
N LYS A 99 9.02 -13.19 -16.76
CA LYS A 99 10.08 -13.73 -17.60
C LYS A 99 10.66 -15.00 -16.96
N PRO A 100 11.08 -16.02 -17.74
CA PRO A 100 11.96 -17.07 -17.25
C PRO A 100 13.25 -16.47 -16.68
N ILE A 101 13.89 -17.16 -15.72
CA ILE A 101 15.03 -16.59 -14.96
C ILE A 101 16.21 -16.24 -15.89
N GLU A 102 16.44 -17.00 -16.95
CA GLU A 102 17.49 -16.78 -17.93
C GLU A 102 17.30 -15.53 -18.80
N GLU A 103 16.07 -14.99 -18.85
CA GLU A 103 15.73 -13.79 -19.60
C GLU A 103 15.67 -12.53 -18.70
N PHE A 104 15.77 -12.70 -17.38
CA PHE A 104 15.75 -11.58 -16.45
C PHE A 104 17.08 -10.81 -16.52
N THR A 105 16.99 -9.49 -16.71
CA THR A 105 18.12 -8.59 -16.54
C THR A 105 18.22 -8.11 -15.08
N LEU A 106 19.40 -7.66 -14.68
CA LEU A 106 19.58 -7.01 -13.38
C LEU A 106 18.71 -5.73 -13.25
N GLU A 107 18.48 -5.03 -14.36
CA GLU A 107 17.60 -3.87 -14.42
C GLU A 107 16.15 -4.24 -14.11
N ASP A 108 15.61 -5.30 -14.75
CA ASP A 108 14.26 -5.82 -14.47
C ASP A 108 14.12 -6.20 -12.99
N TYR A 109 15.12 -6.91 -12.46
CA TYR A 109 15.15 -7.31 -11.05
C TYR A 109 15.12 -6.09 -10.12
N ASN A 110 16.03 -5.13 -10.34
CA ASN A 110 16.12 -3.93 -9.52
C ASN A 110 14.85 -3.09 -9.57
N LYS A 111 14.27 -2.91 -10.77
CA LYS A 111 13.00 -2.20 -10.96
C LYS A 111 11.87 -2.85 -10.16
N GLN A 112 11.76 -4.18 -10.26
CA GLN A 112 10.71 -4.92 -9.54
C GLN A 112 10.91 -4.88 -8.03
N MET A 113 12.16 -4.99 -7.54
CA MET A 113 12.48 -4.84 -6.12
C MET A 113 12.19 -3.42 -5.62
N LEU A 114 12.53 -2.41 -6.39
CA LEU A 114 12.30 -1.01 -6.06
C LEU A 114 10.80 -0.73 -5.86
N VAL A 115 9.97 -1.16 -6.83
CA VAL A 115 8.52 -0.92 -6.77
C VAL A 115 7.84 -1.79 -5.71
N ASN A 116 8.21 -3.07 -5.58
CA ASN A 116 7.45 -4.01 -4.74
C ASN A 116 7.95 -4.12 -3.30
N MET A 117 9.23 -3.86 -3.05
CA MET A 117 9.84 -4.06 -1.72
C MET A 117 10.33 -2.76 -1.11
N THR A 118 11.12 -1.96 -1.85
CA THR A 118 11.65 -0.70 -1.34
C THR A 118 10.51 0.27 -1.03
N SER A 119 9.50 0.37 -1.89
CA SER A 119 8.32 1.21 -1.63
C SER A 119 7.59 0.82 -0.34
N VAL A 120 7.44 -0.48 -0.08
CA VAL A 120 6.81 -1.00 1.14
C VAL A 120 7.63 -0.63 2.38
N PHE A 121 8.96 -0.72 2.29
CA PHE A 121 9.86 -0.27 3.36
C PHE A 121 9.67 1.23 3.61
N LEU A 122 9.74 2.07 2.58
CA LEU A 122 9.59 3.52 2.70
C LEU A 122 8.26 3.92 3.32
N GLY A 123 7.15 3.39 2.79
CA GLY A 123 5.81 3.69 3.30
C GLY A 123 5.61 3.22 4.74
N THR A 124 6.05 2.02 5.07
CA THR A 124 5.96 1.46 6.42
C THR A 124 6.74 2.29 7.43
N GLN A 125 7.98 2.66 7.09
CA GLN A 125 8.84 3.47 7.97
C GLN A 125 8.19 4.83 8.31
N ARG A 126 7.70 5.54 7.29
CA ARG A 126 7.07 6.86 7.46
C ARG A 126 5.72 6.78 8.19
N ALA A 127 4.92 5.77 7.87
CA ALA A 127 3.66 5.56 8.57
C ALA A 127 3.86 5.30 10.07
N ILE A 128 4.82 4.45 10.42
CA ILE A 128 5.16 4.19 11.84
C ILE A 128 5.62 5.48 12.53
N ALA A 129 6.46 6.28 11.89
CA ALA A 129 6.90 7.55 12.45
C ALA A 129 5.73 8.48 12.75
N LEU A 130 4.81 8.67 11.80
CA LEU A 130 3.61 9.50 11.97
C LEU A 130 2.66 8.93 13.03
N MET A 131 2.42 7.62 13.04
CA MET A 131 1.58 6.95 14.03
C MET A 131 2.15 7.11 15.45
N ARG A 132 3.47 7.02 15.63
CA ARG A 132 4.16 7.24 16.91
C ARG A 132 4.02 8.69 17.36
N GLU A 133 4.28 9.64 16.49
CA GLU A 133 4.19 11.06 16.79
C GLU A 133 2.80 11.44 17.31
N ASN A 134 1.75 10.90 16.69
CA ASN A 134 0.37 11.19 17.02
C ASN A 134 -0.26 10.25 18.06
N GLY A 135 0.51 9.31 18.60
CA GLY A 135 0.01 8.30 19.55
C GLY A 135 -1.06 7.37 18.97
N THR A 136 -1.11 7.23 17.64
CA THR A 136 -2.13 6.42 16.95
C THR A 136 -1.75 4.95 16.99
N LYS A 137 -2.65 4.11 17.51
CA LYS A 137 -2.55 2.64 17.40
C LYS A 137 -2.99 2.25 16.00
N GLY A 138 -2.04 2.14 15.07
CA GLY A 138 -2.30 1.98 13.64
C GLY A 138 -2.34 0.55 13.13
N SER A 139 -2.68 0.42 11.85
CA SER A 139 -2.64 -0.85 11.12
C SER A 139 -1.97 -0.67 9.76
N ILE A 140 -0.92 -1.44 9.51
CA ILE A 140 -0.22 -1.46 8.23
C ILE A 140 -0.53 -2.78 7.55
N ILE A 141 -0.94 -2.71 6.29
CA ILE A 141 -1.25 -3.84 5.44
C ILE A 141 -0.32 -3.79 4.22
N ASN A 142 0.53 -4.81 4.09
CA ASN A 142 1.46 -4.93 2.97
C ASN A 142 0.95 -6.00 2.00
N MET A 143 0.77 -5.62 0.73
CA MET A 143 0.34 -6.56 -0.30
C MET A 143 1.50 -7.44 -0.73
N SER A 144 1.49 -8.69 -0.23
CA SER A 144 2.36 -9.76 -0.69
C SER A 144 1.71 -10.49 -1.89
N SER A 145 1.86 -11.78 -1.99
CA SER A 145 1.27 -12.62 -3.05
C SER A 145 1.31 -14.08 -2.64
N VAL A 146 0.45 -14.90 -3.23
CA VAL A 146 0.57 -16.36 -3.19
C VAL A 146 1.94 -16.81 -3.69
N ALA A 147 2.56 -16.09 -4.64
CA ALA A 147 3.91 -16.36 -5.13
C ALA A 147 5.03 -16.23 -4.06
N ALA A 148 4.73 -15.64 -2.89
CA ALA A 148 5.63 -15.65 -1.74
C ALA A 148 5.54 -16.95 -0.92
N LEU A 149 4.55 -17.80 -1.19
CA LEU A 149 4.23 -19.01 -0.43
C LEU A 149 4.44 -20.29 -1.23
N VAL A 150 4.25 -20.22 -2.57
CA VAL A 150 4.38 -21.34 -3.48
C VAL A 150 5.17 -20.95 -4.73
N GLY A 151 5.77 -21.94 -5.39
CA GLY A 151 6.47 -21.71 -6.66
C GLY A 151 5.49 -21.42 -7.79
N VAL A 152 5.77 -20.37 -8.56
CA VAL A 152 5.03 -20.00 -9.77
C VAL A 152 6.03 -19.79 -10.90
N TYR A 153 5.70 -20.25 -12.09
CA TYR A 153 6.57 -20.13 -13.25
C TYR A 153 6.74 -18.68 -13.71
N ALA A 154 7.94 -18.31 -14.15
CA ALA A 154 8.29 -17.00 -14.73
C ALA A 154 8.11 -15.78 -13.81
N VAL A 155 8.06 -15.97 -12.49
CA VAL A 155 7.89 -14.88 -11.51
C VAL A 155 8.96 -14.88 -10.43
N SER A 156 10.17 -15.40 -10.70
CA SER A 156 11.21 -15.56 -9.66
C SER A 156 11.56 -14.27 -8.91
N ALA A 157 11.80 -13.17 -9.61
CA ALA A 157 12.08 -11.87 -9.01
C ALA A 157 10.86 -11.28 -8.28
N TYR A 158 9.67 -11.50 -8.82
CA TYR A 158 8.41 -11.12 -8.15
C TYR A 158 8.22 -11.89 -6.85
N ALA A 159 8.41 -13.21 -6.88
CA ALA A 159 8.32 -14.07 -5.70
C ALA A 159 9.35 -13.65 -4.64
N ALA A 160 10.59 -13.32 -5.05
CA ALA A 160 11.62 -12.80 -4.16
C ALA A 160 11.17 -11.48 -3.49
N SER A 161 10.62 -10.53 -4.27
CA SER A 161 10.14 -9.26 -3.74
C SER A 161 8.98 -9.45 -2.74
N LYS A 162 7.99 -10.29 -3.08
CA LYS A 162 6.81 -10.55 -2.23
C LYS A 162 7.14 -11.45 -1.03
N GLY A 163 8.12 -12.33 -1.13
CA GLY A 163 8.72 -13.07 -0.02
C GLY A 163 9.46 -12.13 0.94
N GLY A 164 10.21 -11.15 0.40
CA GLY A 164 10.83 -10.08 1.18
C GLY A 164 9.80 -9.28 1.97
N VAL A 165 8.69 -8.88 1.35
CA VAL A 165 7.57 -8.20 2.02
C VAL A 165 7.02 -9.04 3.18
N LEU A 166 6.86 -10.35 3.02
CA LEU A 166 6.38 -11.24 4.09
C LEU A 166 7.36 -11.26 5.28
N GLY A 167 8.65 -11.46 5.03
CA GLY A 167 9.67 -11.47 6.07
C GLY A 167 9.77 -10.13 6.80
N PHE A 168 9.82 -9.04 6.04
CA PHE A 168 9.84 -7.66 6.54
C PHE A 168 8.64 -7.37 7.45
N THR A 169 7.43 -7.72 7.00
CA THR A 169 6.20 -7.48 7.77
C THR A 169 6.20 -8.18 9.12
N LYS A 170 6.72 -9.43 9.19
CA LYS A 170 6.85 -10.17 10.46
C LYS A 170 7.79 -9.47 11.43
N ALA A 171 8.93 -8.96 10.94
CA ALA A 171 9.89 -8.21 11.74
C ALA A 171 9.27 -6.91 12.28
N ILE A 172 8.62 -6.13 11.41
CA ILE A 172 7.94 -4.89 11.82
C ILE A 172 6.82 -5.15 12.84
N ALA A 173 6.04 -6.22 12.67
CA ALA A 173 5.00 -6.58 13.65
C ALA A 173 5.59 -6.83 15.05
N ALA A 174 6.75 -7.49 15.13
CA ALA A 174 7.44 -7.71 16.39
C ALA A 174 7.99 -6.40 16.99
N GLU A 175 8.59 -5.54 16.17
CA GLU A 175 9.16 -4.26 16.59
C GLU A 175 8.11 -3.26 17.12
N THR A 176 6.90 -3.29 16.55
CA THR A 176 5.85 -2.29 16.84
C THR A 176 4.76 -2.79 17.80
N ALA A 177 4.77 -4.07 18.19
CA ALA A 177 3.73 -4.69 18.99
C ALA A 177 3.43 -3.94 20.30
N LYS A 178 4.46 -3.54 21.04
CA LYS A 178 4.32 -2.81 22.32
C LYS A 178 3.72 -1.41 22.16
N GLN A 179 3.71 -0.86 20.93
CA GLN A 179 3.16 0.45 20.61
C GLN A 179 1.72 0.37 20.11
N GLY A 180 1.19 -0.86 19.98
CA GLY A 180 -0.16 -1.10 19.47
C GLY A 180 -0.30 -0.86 17.95
N ILE A 181 0.82 -0.75 17.21
CA ILE A 181 0.83 -0.68 15.75
C ILE A 181 0.94 -2.11 15.23
N ARG A 182 -0.02 -2.52 14.42
CA ARG A 182 -0.06 -3.85 13.80
C ARG A 182 0.45 -3.78 12.37
N CYS A 183 1.17 -4.82 11.95
CA CYS A 183 1.64 -4.95 10.57
C CYS A 183 1.33 -6.36 10.06
N ASN A 184 0.59 -6.47 8.94
CA ASN A 184 0.15 -7.74 8.39
C ASN A 184 0.34 -7.79 6.88
N THR A 185 0.42 -9.00 6.31
CA THR A 185 0.42 -9.23 4.87
C THR A 185 -0.92 -9.81 4.41
N ILE A 186 -1.29 -9.46 3.17
CA ILE A 186 -2.32 -10.16 2.40
C ILE A 186 -1.62 -10.84 1.22
N HIS A 187 -2.04 -12.06 0.89
CA HIS A 187 -1.47 -12.88 -0.16
C HIS A 187 -2.50 -13.18 -1.25
N PRO A 188 -2.82 -12.23 -2.13
CA PRO A 188 -3.76 -12.48 -3.21
C PRO A 188 -3.25 -13.58 -4.15
N GLY A 189 -4.18 -14.34 -4.68
CA GLY A 189 -3.94 -15.24 -5.80
C GLY A 189 -4.00 -14.50 -7.14
N MET A 190 -4.46 -15.17 -8.18
CA MET A 190 -4.74 -14.56 -9.49
C MET A 190 -6.05 -13.77 -9.39
N ILE A 191 -5.95 -12.47 -9.62
CA ILE A 191 -7.09 -11.55 -9.59
C ILE A 191 -7.30 -11.00 -11.00
N ALA A 192 -8.55 -11.03 -11.47
CA ALA A 192 -8.93 -10.40 -12.72
C ALA A 192 -8.94 -8.87 -12.54
N THR A 193 -7.96 -8.20 -13.12
CA THR A 193 -7.79 -6.73 -13.08
C THR A 193 -7.52 -6.20 -14.47
#